data_a8fa8ce7a1044124c44b365397e86475
#
_entry.id   a8fa8ce7a1044124c44b365397e86475
#
_cell.length_a   1.000
_cell.length_b   1.000
_cell.length_c   1.000
_cell.angle_alpha   90.00
_cell.angle_beta   90.00
_cell.angle_gamma   90.00
#
_symmetry.space_group_name_H-M   'P 1'
#
loop_
_entity.id
_entity.type
_entity.pdbx_description
1 polymer ?
#
loop_
_entity_poly.entity_id
_entity_poly.type
_entity_poly.pdbx_seq_one_letter_code
_entity_poly.pdbx_strand_id
1 'polypeptide(L)'
;MGQYNFDQILDRTHTKSLKYDFAVKRGKPADVLPFWVADMDFEIPPELKQILLDRVKHGVFGYTESDDEYFKVLKNWFATRFNWTPEQKWLVKTPGIVFALAMAVRAFTEVGEGVLINQPVYYPFSMVIDDNDRRLINVPLIKGDEKYTIDFEGIERAIIEENITLFLLCNPHNPVGRVWTEDELKRLGDICIKHNVLIVSDEIHADFVWEGHTHKVFADLGESYAEHCIVCTAPSKTFNIAGLQVSNIFIPNDSLRRRFIKEIDRAGYSQLNTMGIVGCEGAYKVGAPWLDELKEYIQHNIQFTIDYVAKYMPKILAYRPEGTYLMWLDCSQLPLSPKERDEWIINDAKLWLDTGSMFGVDGEDFERINVACPRKVLEEGLEAWRRAYEAKGF
;
A
#
# COMPACT_ATOMS: atom_id res chain seq x y z
N MET A 1 -26.92 -12.94 5.29
CA MET A 1 -25.59 -13.49 4.99
C MET A 1 -25.17 -12.89 3.67
N GLY A 2 -23.94 -12.40 3.56
CA GLY A 2 -23.40 -11.86 2.31
C GLY A 2 -23.29 -12.93 1.23
N GLN A 3 -22.96 -12.51 0.02
CA GLN A 3 -22.75 -13.41 -1.12
C GLN A 3 -21.42 -14.18 -0.99
N TYR A 4 -20.43 -13.59 -0.28
CA TYR A 4 -19.05 -14.11 -0.17
C TYR A 4 -18.76 -14.58 1.27
N ASN A 5 -17.94 -15.62 1.40
CA ASN A 5 -17.57 -16.20 2.69
C ASN A 5 -16.14 -15.80 3.09
N PHE A 6 -16.01 -14.74 3.87
CA PHE A 6 -14.72 -14.28 4.39
C PHE A 6 -14.28 -14.98 5.70
N ASP A 7 -15.11 -15.85 6.28
CA ASP A 7 -14.72 -16.66 7.43
C ASP A 7 -13.98 -17.95 7.03
N GLN A 8 -13.92 -18.25 5.74
CA GLN A 8 -13.21 -19.42 5.24
C GLN A 8 -11.71 -19.26 5.47
N ILE A 9 -11.13 -20.18 6.25
CA ILE A 9 -9.69 -20.27 6.43
C ILE A 9 -9.10 -21.07 5.27
N LEU A 10 -8.23 -20.46 4.49
CA LEU A 10 -7.50 -21.10 3.41
C LEU A 10 -6.11 -21.52 3.90
N ASP A 11 -5.76 -22.78 3.71
CA ASP A 11 -4.38 -23.24 3.93
C ASP A 11 -3.48 -22.66 2.81
N ARG A 12 -2.58 -21.77 3.20
CA ARG A 12 -1.60 -21.14 2.30
C ARG A 12 -0.20 -21.73 2.41
N THR A 13 -0.04 -22.76 3.26
CA THR A 13 1.23 -23.49 3.37
C THR A 13 1.49 -24.35 2.12
N HIS A 14 2.75 -24.56 1.80
CA HIS A 14 3.18 -25.32 0.62
C HIS A 14 2.74 -24.76 -0.74
N THR A 15 2.32 -23.48 -0.77
CA THR A 15 1.95 -22.77 -2.00
C THR A 15 3.04 -21.85 -2.52
N LYS A 16 4.20 -21.84 -1.89
CA LYS A 16 5.29 -20.86 -2.06
C LYS A 16 4.87 -19.44 -1.66
N SER A 17 3.91 -19.34 -0.75
CA SER A 17 3.47 -18.06 -0.19
C SER A 17 4.62 -17.39 0.54
N LEU A 18 4.97 -16.17 0.12
CA LEU A 18 5.98 -15.35 0.80
C LEU A 18 5.65 -15.16 2.28
N LYS A 19 4.37 -14.99 2.59
CA LYS A 19 3.83 -14.75 3.92
C LYS A 19 3.98 -15.96 4.83
N TYR A 20 3.74 -17.18 4.32
CA TYR A 20 3.65 -18.41 5.12
C TYR A 20 4.86 -19.34 5.01
N ASP A 21 5.42 -19.55 3.81
CA ASP A 21 6.38 -20.64 3.57
C ASP A 21 7.85 -20.27 3.82
N PHE A 22 8.14 -18.99 4.08
CA PHE A 22 9.53 -18.52 4.13
C PHE A 22 9.95 -17.94 5.50
N ALA A 23 9.21 -18.21 6.58
CA ALA A 23 9.54 -17.72 7.91
C ALA A 23 10.97 -18.13 8.33
N VAL A 24 11.28 -19.42 8.28
CA VAL A 24 12.61 -19.95 8.66
C VAL A 24 13.73 -19.36 7.81
N LYS A 25 13.54 -19.25 6.49
CA LYS A 25 14.52 -18.65 5.59
C LYS A 25 14.78 -17.16 5.90
N ARG A 26 13.82 -16.49 6.53
CA ARG A 26 13.89 -15.10 6.98
C ARG A 26 14.26 -14.94 8.44
N GLY A 27 14.79 -16.02 9.07
CA GLY A 27 15.25 -16.00 10.46
C GLY A 27 14.12 -15.96 11.51
N LYS A 28 12.89 -16.32 11.13
CA LYS A 28 11.76 -16.41 12.05
C LYS A 28 11.46 -17.89 12.40
N PRO A 29 10.90 -18.20 13.58
CA PRO A 29 10.46 -19.56 13.91
C PRO A 29 9.45 -20.11 12.91
N ALA A 30 9.40 -21.44 12.75
CA ALA A 30 8.50 -22.09 11.80
C ALA A 30 7.02 -22.04 12.23
N ASP A 31 6.75 -21.78 13.52
CA ASP A 31 5.43 -21.80 14.15
C ASP A 31 4.84 -20.40 14.36
N VAL A 32 5.38 -19.39 13.70
CA VAL A 32 4.82 -18.02 13.78
C VAL A 32 3.58 -17.86 12.91
N LEU A 33 2.58 -17.15 13.44
CA LEU A 33 1.40 -16.74 12.70
C LEU A 33 1.67 -15.38 12.00
N PRO A 34 1.64 -15.30 10.67
CA PRO A 34 2.09 -14.12 9.95
C PRO A 34 0.99 -13.08 9.74
N PHE A 35 1.22 -11.85 10.23
CA PHE A 35 0.39 -10.67 10.00
C PHE A 35 1.17 -9.51 9.37
N TRP A 36 2.31 -9.79 8.74
CA TRP A 36 3.26 -8.77 8.27
C TRP A 36 3.01 -8.30 6.83
N VAL A 37 2.98 -9.20 5.85
CA VAL A 37 2.79 -8.83 4.45
C VAL A 37 1.40 -8.27 4.20
N ALA A 38 1.33 -7.20 3.38
CA ALA A 38 0.09 -6.56 2.99
C ALA A 38 -0.61 -7.29 1.81
N ASP A 39 -0.63 -8.64 1.80
CA ASP A 39 -1.58 -9.45 1.06
C ASP A 39 -2.67 -9.97 2.02
N MET A 40 -3.83 -10.30 1.51
CA MET A 40 -4.94 -10.77 2.31
C MET A 40 -5.00 -12.29 2.39
N ASP A 41 -5.66 -12.83 3.42
CA ASP A 41 -5.90 -14.27 3.58
C ASP A 41 -7.30 -14.68 3.08
N PHE A 42 -7.84 -13.92 2.14
CA PHE A 42 -9.12 -14.20 1.48
C PHE A 42 -8.92 -14.70 0.05
N GLU A 43 -9.82 -15.57 -0.39
CA GLU A 43 -9.89 -15.95 -1.80
C GLU A 43 -10.30 -14.73 -2.65
N ILE A 44 -9.79 -14.66 -3.87
CA ILE A 44 -10.20 -13.64 -4.85
C ILE A 44 -11.67 -13.82 -5.24
N PRO A 45 -12.35 -12.80 -5.82
CA PRO A 45 -13.72 -12.95 -6.30
C PRO A 45 -13.89 -14.23 -7.14
N PRO A 46 -14.91 -15.06 -6.88
CA PRO A 46 -15.13 -16.30 -7.63
C PRO A 46 -15.26 -16.10 -9.14
N GLU A 47 -15.85 -14.97 -9.55
CA GLU A 47 -16.00 -14.59 -10.95
C GLU A 47 -14.64 -14.27 -11.58
N LEU A 48 -13.76 -13.60 -10.85
CA LEU A 48 -12.38 -13.36 -11.28
C LEU A 48 -11.59 -14.66 -11.37
N LYS A 49 -11.75 -15.55 -10.39
CA LYS A 49 -11.14 -16.89 -10.41
C LYS A 49 -11.53 -17.65 -11.67
N GLN A 50 -12.80 -17.59 -12.06
CA GLN A 50 -13.30 -18.25 -13.27
C GLN A 50 -12.66 -17.66 -14.55
N ILE A 51 -12.55 -16.31 -14.64
CA ILE A 51 -11.88 -15.64 -15.77
C ILE A 51 -10.42 -16.12 -15.90
N LEU A 52 -9.68 -16.19 -14.79
CA LEU A 52 -8.29 -16.69 -14.80
C LEU A 52 -8.22 -18.17 -15.21
N LEU A 53 -9.13 -19.02 -14.71
CA LEU A 53 -9.21 -20.43 -15.09
C LEU A 53 -9.48 -20.61 -16.58
N ASP A 54 -10.37 -19.82 -17.16
CA ASP A 54 -10.69 -19.91 -18.59
C ASP A 54 -9.48 -19.51 -19.44
N ARG A 55 -8.69 -18.52 -19.00
CA ARG A 55 -7.42 -18.17 -19.66
C ARG A 55 -6.39 -19.32 -19.57
N VAL A 56 -6.29 -19.97 -18.41
CA VAL A 56 -5.42 -21.14 -18.23
C VAL A 56 -5.86 -22.30 -19.12
N LYS A 57 -7.16 -22.60 -19.23
CA LYS A 57 -7.72 -23.65 -20.10
C LYS A 57 -7.41 -23.43 -21.59
N HIS A 58 -7.29 -22.17 -22.04
CA HIS A 58 -6.87 -21.85 -23.40
C HIS A 58 -5.48 -22.41 -23.73
N GLY A 59 -4.56 -22.46 -22.76
CA GLY A 59 -3.28 -23.18 -22.81
C GLY A 59 -2.16 -22.54 -23.64
N VAL A 60 -2.37 -21.36 -24.26
CA VAL A 60 -1.33 -20.65 -25.01
C VAL A 60 -0.99 -19.34 -24.30
N PHE A 61 0.23 -19.20 -23.81
CA PHE A 61 0.75 -18.05 -23.08
C PHE A 61 1.78 -17.27 -23.91
N GLY A 62 1.36 -16.87 -25.12
CA GLY A 62 2.16 -15.99 -25.99
C GLY A 62 2.15 -14.53 -25.49
N TYR A 63 2.86 -13.67 -26.23
CA TYR A 63 2.82 -12.24 -25.96
C TYR A 63 1.39 -11.72 -25.98
N THR A 64 1.05 -10.93 -24.97
CA THR A 64 -0.32 -10.43 -24.77
C THR A 64 -0.26 -8.91 -24.60
N GLU A 65 -1.19 -8.20 -25.23
CA GLU A 65 -1.33 -6.75 -25.11
C GLU A 65 -2.73 -6.42 -24.58
N SER A 66 -2.84 -5.31 -23.89
CA SER A 66 -4.14 -4.76 -23.46
C SER A 66 -4.80 -4.03 -24.62
N ASP A 67 -6.11 -4.11 -24.71
CA ASP A 67 -6.94 -3.47 -25.71
C ASP A 67 -7.78 -2.31 -25.12
N ASP A 68 -8.72 -1.79 -25.90
CA ASP A 68 -9.61 -0.72 -25.48
C ASP A 68 -10.56 -1.14 -24.35
N GLU A 69 -10.91 -2.43 -24.24
CA GLU A 69 -11.75 -2.92 -23.15
C GLU A 69 -11.01 -2.87 -21.83
N TYR A 70 -9.71 -3.17 -21.81
CA TYR A 70 -8.87 -3.01 -20.63
C TYR A 70 -8.93 -1.57 -20.08
N PHE A 71 -8.75 -0.56 -20.94
CA PHE A 71 -8.84 0.82 -20.50
C PHE A 71 -10.26 1.22 -20.08
N LYS A 72 -11.27 0.73 -20.78
CA LYS A 72 -12.68 1.01 -20.49
C LYS A 72 -13.09 0.54 -19.09
N VAL A 73 -12.66 -0.65 -18.65
CA VAL A 73 -12.97 -1.13 -17.30
C VAL A 73 -12.25 -0.30 -16.23
N LEU A 74 -11.00 0.11 -16.46
CA LEU A 74 -10.28 1.03 -15.57
C LEU A 74 -11.01 2.37 -15.47
N LYS A 75 -11.32 2.99 -16.59
CA LYS A 75 -12.04 4.28 -16.64
C LYS A 75 -13.38 4.20 -15.89
N ASN A 76 -14.13 3.13 -16.10
CA ASN A 76 -15.38 2.92 -15.40
C ASN A 76 -15.18 2.80 -13.89
N TRP A 77 -14.16 2.04 -13.45
CA TRP A 77 -13.83 1.90 -12.03
C TRP A 77 -13.53 3.25 -11.38
N PHE A 78 -12.60 4.02 -11.95
CA PHE A 78 -12.23 5.32 -11.42
C PHE A 78 -13.38 6.32 -11.43
N ALA A 79 -14.20 6.33 -12.50
CA ALA A 79 -15.35 7.21 -12.58
C ALA A 79 -16.40 6.89 -11.51
N THR A 80 -16.67 5.60 -11.26
CA THR A 80 -17.70 5.18 -10.31
C THR A 80 -17.24 5.22 -8.84
N ARG A 81 -15.98 4.92 -8.56
CA ARG A 81 -15.46 4.84 -7.19
C ARG A 81 -14.88 6.16 -6.69
N PHE A 82 -14.26 6.95 -7.56
CA PHE A 82 -13.50 8.14 -7.16
C PHE A 82 -13.98 9.42 -7.87
N ASN A 83 -15.06 9.34 -8.68
CA ASN A 83 -15.54 10.44 -9.50
C ASN A 83 -14.46 11.07 -10.39
N TRP A 84 -13.48 10.26 -10.82
CA TRP A 84 -12.38 10.68 -11.67
C TRP A 84 -12.38 9.93 -13.00
N THR A 85 -12.19 10.68 -14.10
CA THR A 85 -12.23 10.11 -15.46
C THR A 85 -10.87 10.28 -16.13
N PRO A 86 -9.99 9.29 -16.09
CA PRO A 86 -8.70 9.34 -16.78
C PRO A 86 -8.87 9.24 -18.31
N GLU A 87 -7.87 9.73 -19.05
CA GLU A 87 -7.79 9.54 -20.50
C GLU A 87 -6.87 8.35 -20.83
N GLN A 88 -7.23 7.61 -21.89
CA GLN A 88 -6.47 6.41 -22.31
C GLN A 88 -4.99 6.71 -22.61
N LYS A 89 -4.71 7.87 -23.21
CA LYS A 89 -3.34 8.29 -23.53
C LYS A 89 -2.45 8.53 -22.30
N TRP A 90 -3.05 8.69 -21.08
CA TRP A 90 -2.29 8.87 -19.84
C TRP A 90 -1.76 7.57 -19.27
N LEU A 91 -2.32 6.43 -19.71
CA LEU A 91 -2.04 5.12 -19.12
C LEU A 91 -0.67 4.57 -19.57
N VAL A 92 0.16 4.25 -18.58
CA VAL A 92 1.38 3.46 -18.73
C VAL A 92 1.28 2.26 -17.79
N LYS A 93 1.57 1.06 -18.27
CA LYS A 93 1.46 -0.18 -17.49
C LYS A 93 2.83 -0.63 -16.99
N THR A 94 2.89 -1.07 -15.72
CA THR A 94 4.13 -1.58 -15.11
C THR A 94 3.88 -2.87 -14.31
N PRO A 95 4.92 -3.68 -14.01
CA PRO A 95 4.74 -4.95 -13.29
C PRO A 95 4.45 -4.78 -11.80
N GLY A 96 4.34 -3.55 -11.32
CA GLY A 96 4.05 -3.22 -9.93
C GLY A 96 4.45 -1.79 -9.61
N ILE A 97 3.91 -1.25 -8.51
CA ILE A 97 4.13 0.15 -8.15
C ILE A 97 5.57 0.40 -7.72
N VAL A 98 6.21 -0.51 -6.99
CA VAL A 98 7.62 -0.33 -6.59
C VAL A 98 8.52 -0.17 -7.82
N PHE A 99 8.26 -0.94 -8.90
CA PHE A 99 8.95 -0.73 -10.18
C PHE A 99 8.65 0.66 -10.77
N ALA A 100 7.39 1.08 -10.73
CA ALA A 100 7.02 2.41 -11.23
C ALA A 100 7.70 3.54 -10.44
N LEU A 101 7.77 3.44 -9.10
CA LEU A 101 8.50 4.39 -8.25
C LEU A 101 9.99 4.44 -8.62
N ALA A 102 10.65 3.28 -8.79
CA ALA A 102 12.05 3.23 -9.22
C ALA A 102 12.25 3.89 -10.59
N MET A 103 11.33 3.64 -11.55
CA MET A 103 11.39 4.29 -12.87
C MET A 103 11.17 5.81 -12.78
N ALA A 104 10.28 6.26 -11.90
CA ALA A 104 10.07 7.70 -11.66
C ALA A 104 11.33 8.36 -11.04
N VAL A 105 11.92 7.74 -10.03
CA VAL A 105 13.19 8.21 -9.42
C VAL A 105 14.27 8.35 -10.52
N ARG A 106 14.46 7.35 -11.35
CA ARG A 106 15.47 7.37 -12.44
C ARG A 106 15.14 8.34 -13.55
N ALA A 107 13.86 8.48 -13.93
CA ALA A 107 13.45 9.35 -15.02
C ALA A 107 13.53 10.83 -14.66
N PHE A 108 13.32 11.20 -13.40
CA PHE A 108 13.09 12.59 -13.01
C PHE A 108 14.15 13.17 -12.08
N THR A 109 15.15 12.38 -11.69
CA THR A 109 16.30 12.83 -10.91
C THR A 109 17.62 12.28 -11.47
N GLU A 110 18.72 12.94 -11.18
CA GLU A 110 20.07 12.45 -11.47
C GLU A 110 20.67 11.76 -10.23
N VAL A 111 21.74 10.98 -10.43
CA VAL A 111 22.48 10.34 -9.34
C VAL A 111 22.96 11.39 -8.34
N GLY A 112 22.74 11.16 -7.05
CA GLY A 112 23.10 12.08 -5.96
C GLY A 112 22.09 13.18 -5.67
N GLU A 113 21.05 13.37 -6.49
CA GLU A 113 19.96 14.31 -6.17
C GLU A 113 19.07 13.81 -5.04
N GLY A 114 18.40 14.74 -4.34
CA GLY A 114 17.48 14.44 -3.26
C GLY A 114 16.08 14.03 -3.77
N VAL A 115 15.50 13.03 -3.16
CA VAL A 115 14.10 12.66 -3.34
C VAL A 115 13.39 12.71 -1.99
N LEU A 116 12.27 13.45 -1.93
CA LEU A 116 11.55 13.72 -0.69
C LEU A 116 10.51 12.63 -0.41
N ILE A 117 10.43 12.21 0.86
CA ILE A 117 9.37 11.36 1.41
C ILE A 117 8.95 11.85 2.79
N ASN A 118 7.83 11.31 3.31
CA ASN A 118 7.36 11.55 4.67
C ASN A 118 7.31 10.24 5.46
N GLN A 119 8.32 9.97 6.30
CA GLN A 119 8.31 8.82 7.21
C GLN A 119 7.45 9.13 8.46
N PRO A 120 6.89 8.08 9.13
CA PRO A 120 6.98 6.66 8.75
C PRO A 120 6.18 6.38 7.48
N VAL A 121 6.79 5.70 6.51
CA VAL A 121 6.19 5.35 5.22
C VAL A 121 6.61 3.96 4.77
N TYR A 122 5.88 3.35 3.87
CA TYR A 122 6.19 2.05 3.29
C TYR A 122 7.66 1.97 2.84
N TYR A 123 8.42 1.06 3.46
CA TYR A 123 9.88 1.01 3.35
C TYR A 123 10.44 0.92 1.92
N PRO A 124 9.74 0.35 0.90
CA PRO A 124 10.23 0.42 -0.48
C PRO A 124 10.37 1.84 -1.04
N PHE A 125 9.73 2.85 -0.45
CA PHE A 125 9.97 4.26 -0.83
C PHE A 125 11.43 4.65 -0.57
N SER A 126 11.97 4.31 0.59
CA SER A 126 13.39 4.53 0.90
C SER A 126 14.29 3.66 0.01
N MET A 127 13.94 2.37 -0.15
CA MET A 127 14.74 1.44 -0.95
C MET A 127 14.88 1.89 -2.41
N VAL A 128 13.80 2.35 -3.08
CA VAL A 128 13.90 2.79 -4.48
C VAL A 128 14.73 4.07 -4.64
N ILE A 129 14.87 4.87 -3.60
CA ILE A 129 15.75 6.05 -3.59
C ILE A 129 17.21 5.60 -3.45
N ASP A 130 17.50 4.81 -2.42
CA ASP A 130 18.86 4.35 -2.09
C ASP A 130 19.43 3.41 -3.17
N ASP A 131 18.63 2.43 -3.61
CA ASP A 131 19.03 1.44 -4.65
C ASP A 131 19.29 2.07 -6.03
N ASN A 132 18.84 3.31 -6.24
CA ASN A 132 19.10 4.07 -7.46
C ASN A 132 20.10 5.21 -7.24
N ASP A 133 20.89 5.20 -6.18
CA ASP A 133 21.95 6.18 -5.87
C ASP A 133 21.43 7.63 -5.73
N ARG A 134 20.21 7.82 -5.21
CA ARG A 134 19.67 9.14 -4.85
C ARG A 134 19.76 9.34 -3.35
N ARG A 135 19.73 10.60 -2.92
CA ARG A 135 19.71 10.93 -1.48
C ARG A 135 18.29 10.91 -0.97
N LEU A 136 18.04 10.14 0.07
CA LEU A 136 16.76 10.15 0.78
C LEU A 136 16.67 11.42 1.61
N ILE A 137 15.68 12.27 1.31
CA ILE A 137 15.33 13.46 2.08
C ILE A 137 14.01 13.18 2.79
N ASN A 138 14.07 13.06 4.11
CA ASN A 138 12.90 12.78 4.93
C ASN A 138 12.42 14.03 5.65
N VAL A 139 11.15 14.39 5.44
CA VAL A 139 10.44 15.33 6.31
C VAL A 139 9.39 14.51 7.08
N PRO A 140 9.64 14.19 8.36
CA PRO A 140 8.77 13.30 9.11
C PRO A 140 7.34 13.82 9.21
N LEU A 141 6.38 12.92 9.22
CA LEU A 141 5.01 13.24 9.62
C LEU A 141 5.00 13.64 11.10
N ILE A 142 4.18 14.60 11.45
CA ILE A 142 3.99 15.02 12.84
C ILE A 142 3.02 14.04 13.51
N LYS A 143 3.51 13.30 14.52
CA LYS A 143 2.69 12.42 15.35
C LYS A 143 1.76 13.27 16.26
N GLY A 144 0.46 13.04 16.17
CA GLY A 144 -0.54 13.54 17.10
C GLY A 144 -1.10 12.41 17.97
N ASP A 145 -1.95 12.77 18.92
CA ASP A 145 -2.57 11.79 19.84
C ASP A 145 -3.51 10.82 19.13
N GLU A 146 -4.22 11.28 18.09
CA GLU A 146 -5.21 10.49 17.36
C GLU A 146 -4.77 10.17 15.93
N LYS A 147 -3.96 11.03 15.31
CA LYS A 147 -3.53 10.90 13.92
C LYS A 147 -2.25 11.65 13.61
N TYR A 148 -1.61 11.27 12.53
CA TYR A 148 -0.47 11.97 11.95
C TYR A 148 -0.91 13.14 11.04
N THR A 149 -0.08 14.16 10.94
CA THR A 149 -0.28 15.32 10.04
C THR A 149 0.98 15.62 9.23
N ILE A 150 0.83 16.36 8.13
CA ILE A 150 1.94 16.76 7.25
C ILE A 150 2.59 18.02 7.82
N ASP A 151 3.94 18.05 7.87
CA ASP A 151 4.74 19.26 8.13
C ASP A 151 4.96 20.01 6.82
N PHE A 152 3.99 20.85 6.46
CA PHE A 152 4.03 21.62 5.21
C PHE A 152 5.20 22.61 5.15
N GLU A 153 5.49 23.29 6.28
CA GLU A 153 6.59 24.24 6.39
C GLU A 153 7.95 23.51 6.32
N GLY A 154 8.06 22.33 6.93
CA GLY A 154 9.23 21.46 6.82
C GLY A 154 9.45 20.99 5.40
N ILE A 155 8.39 20.59 4.69
CA ILE A 155 8.45 20.18 3.28
C ILE A 155 8.94 21.34 2.41
N GLU A 156 8.35 22.54 2.50
CA GLU A 156 8.76 23.68 1.70
C GLU A 156 10.21 24.07 1.96
N ARG A 157 10.64 24.07 3.23
CA ARG A 157 12.03 24.33 3.61
C ARG A 157 12.98 23.30 3.00
N ALA A 158 12.68 22.01 3.12
CA ALA A 158 13.51 20.93 2.57
C ALA A 158 13.60 21.02 1.04
N ILE A 159 12.50 21.35 0.35
CA ILE A 159 12.51 21.57 -1.10
C ILE A 159 13.52 22.65 -1.49
N ILE A 160 13.55 23.76 -0.76
CA ILE A 160 14.45 24.90 -1.06
C ILE A 160 15.91 24.56 -0.70
N GLU A 161 16.15 24.04 0.51
CA GLU A 161 17.50 23.81 1.03
C GLU A 161 18.21 22.66 0.31
N GLU A 162 17.48 21.60 -0.06
CA GLU A 162 18.02 20.40 -0.71
C GLU A 162 17.84 20.38 -2.23
N ASN A 163 17.24 21.44 -2.82
CA ASN A 163 16.93 21.54 -4.25
C ASN A 163 16.12 20.34 -4.77
N ILE A 164 15.06 19.98 -4.08
CA ILE A 164 14.23 18.83 -4.42
C ILE A 164 13.42 19.07 -5.68
N THR A 165 13.41 18.07 -6.57
CA THR A 165 12.62 18.06 -7.82
C THR A 165 11.60 16.94 -7.87
N LEU A 166 11.66 15.96 -6.93
CA LEU A 166 10.79 14.80 -6.88
C LEU A 166 10.33 14.51 -5.44
N PHE A 167 9.02 14.35 -5.28
CA PHE A 167 8.40 13.91 -4.02
C PHE A 167 7.57 12.64 -4.24
N LEU A 168 7.82 11.59 -3.45
CA LEU A 168 7.03 10.38 -3.42
C LEU A 168 5.99 10.46 -2.31
N LEU A 169 4.71 10.55 -2.68
CA LEU A 169 3.56 10.66 -1.79
C LEU A 169 2.85 9.32 -1.66
N CYS A 170 2.55 8.87 -0.45
CA CYS A 170 1.71 7.70 -0.17
C CYS A 170 0.29 8.16 0.20
N ASN A 171 -0.73 7.76 -0.57
CA ASN A 171 -2.12 8.22 -0.38
C ASN A 171 -3.16 7.16 -0.82
N PRO A 172 -3.85 6.46 0.09
CA PRO A 172 -3.76 6.48 1.56
C PRO A 172 -2.38 6.06 2.09
N HIS A 173 -1.99 6.61 3.24
CA HIS A 173 -0.64 6.51 3.76
C HIS A 173 -0.43 5.27 4.64
N ASN A 174 0.42 4.36 4.20
CA ASN A 174 0.88 3.19 4.92
C ASN A 174 2.25 3.50 5.58
N PRO A 175 2.45 3.30 6.90
CA PRO A 175 1.65 2.48 7.81
C PRO A 175 0.62 3.23 8.66
N VAL A 176 0.62 4.56 8.70
CA VAL A 176 -0.13 5.37 9.67
C VAL A 176 -1.64 5.41 9.42
N GLY A 177 -2.09 4.87 8.28
CA GLY A 177 -3.51 4.73 7.97
C GLY A 177 -4.23 6.04 7.61
N ARG A 178 -3.49 7.15 7.32
CA ARG A 178 -4.09 8.42 6.92
C ARG A 178 -4.66 8.37 5.51
N VAL A 179 -5.79 9.04 5.33
CA VAL A 179 -6.34 9.44 4.02
C VAL A 179 -6.26 10.96 3.96
N TRP A 180 -5.34 11.47 3.12
CA TRP A 180 -5.15 12.91 3.03
C TRP A 180 -6.37 13.59 2.46
N THR A 181 -6.83 14.64 3.13
CA THR A 181 -7.99 15.43 2.69
C THR A 181 -7.66 16.21 1.42
N GLU A 182 -8.70 16.62 0.69
CA GLU A 182 -8.51 17.44 -0.52
C GLU A 182 -7.74 18.73 -0.21
N ASP A 183 -7.99 19.36 0.94
CA ASP A 183 -7.28 20.58 1.36
C ASP A 183 -5.81 20.31 1.69
N GLU A 184 -5.49 19.19 2.37
CA GLU A 184 -4.11 18.78 2.63
C GLU A 184 -3.36 18.51 1.31
N LEU A 185 -4.00 17.79 0.37
CA LEU A 185 -3.42 17.50 -0.95
C LEU A 185 -3.22 18.76 -1.80
N LYS A 186 -4.17 19.70 -1.79
CA LYS A 186 -4.04 20.98 -2.48
C LYS A 186 -2.91 21.82 -1.91
N ARG A 187 -2.85 21.96 -0.58
CA ARG A 187 -1.75 22.70 0.07
C ARG A 187 -0.38 22.10 -0.28
N LEU A 188 -0.26 20.77 -0.26
CA LEU A 188 0.95 20.08 -0.67
C LEU A 188 1.28 20.33 -2.15
N GLY A 189 0.28 20.19 -3.01
CA GLY A 189 0.39 20.42 -4.45
C GLY A 189 0.80 21.85 -4.79
N ASP A 190 0.23 22.85 -4.11
CA ASP A 190 0.57 24.26 -4.31
C ASP A 190 2.04 24.54 -3.97
N ILE A 191 2.56 23.96 -2.88
CA ILE A 191 3.97 24.05 -2.52
C ILE A 191 4.84 23.42 -3.62
N CYS A 192 4.49 22.20 -4.05
CA CYS A 192 5.26 21.48 -5.07
C CYS A 192 5.24 22.21 -6.43
N ILE A 193 4.08 22.69 -6.88
CA ILE A 193 3.95 23.47 -8.14
C ILE A 193 4.76 24.76 -8.06
N LYS A 194 4.69 25.51 -6.97
CA LYS A 194 5.45 26.74 -6.74
C LYS A 194 6.95 26.55 -6.94
N HIS A 195 7.47 25.40 -6.54
CA HIS A 195 8.91 25.08 -6.60
C HIS A 195 9.27 24.10 -7.74
N ASN A 196 8.33 23.83 -8.66
CA ASN A 196 8.51 22.89 -9.78
C ASN A 196 8.93 21.47 -9.35
N VAL A 197 8.35 20.96 -8.26
CA VAL A 197 8.53 19.59 -7.76
C VAL A 197 7.49 18.69 -8.35
N LEU A 198 7.90 17.57 -8.96
CA LEU A 198 7.00 16.52 -9.44
C LEU A 198 6.53 15.66 -8.27
N ILE A 199 5.22 15.40 -8.19
CA ILE A 199 4.64 14.46 -7.22
C ILE A 199 4.38 13.12 -7.88
N VAL A 200 4.86 12.03 -7.25
CA VAL A 200 4.45 10.66 -7.58
C VAL A 200 3.55 10.17 -6.46
N SER A 201 2.25 10.12 -6.72
CA SER A 201 1.23 9.69 -5.76
C SER A 201 0.99 8.19 -5.88
N ASP A 202 1.43 7.43 -4.87
CA ASP A 202 1.10 6.01 -4.75
C ASP A 202 -0.28 5.86 -4.12
N GLU A 203 -1.26 5.50 -4.93
CA GLU A 203 -2.67 5.38 -4.58
C GLU A 203 -3.15 3.92 -4.55
N ILE A 204 -2.24 2.96 -4.32
CA ILE A 204 -2.55 1.52 -4.32
C ILE A 204 -3.59 1.10 -3.28
N HIS A 205 -3.78 1.89 -2.23
CA HIS A 205 -4.75 1.65 -1.16
C HIS A 205 -6.06 2.43 -1.32
N ALA A 206 -6.26 3.14 -2.43
CA ALA A 206 -7.40 4.04 -2.66
C ALA A 206 -8.78 3.41 -2.37
N ASP A 207 -8.97 2.13 -2.70
CA ASP A 207 -10.23 1.42 -2.49
C ASP A 207 -10.55 1.12 -1.02
N PHE A 208 -9.53 1.11 -0.15
CA PHE A 208 -9.69 0.86 1.29
C PHE A 208 -9.70 2.17 2.07
N VAL A 209 -10.80 2.87 1.99
CA VAL A 209 -11.10 4.07 2.77
C VAL A 209 -12.35 3.82 3.59
N TRP A 210 -12.32 4.21 4.87
CA TRP A 210 -13.34 3.87 5.85
C TRP A 210 -14.36 4.99 6.02
N GLU A 211 -15.46 4.67 6.67
CA GLU A 211 -16.57 5.62 6.90
C GLU A 211 -16.08 6.97 7.48
N GLY A 212 -16.61 8.07 6.96
CA GLY A 212 -16.21 9.42 7.34
C GLY A 212 -15.04 9.99 6.53
N HIS A 213 -14.39 9.19 5.68
CA HIS A 213 -13.26 9.60 4.85
C HIS A 213 -13.53 9.35 3.37
N THR A 214 -12.85 10.11 2.52
CA THR A 214 -12.98 9.97 1.05
C THR A 214 -11.60 10.10 0.42
N HIS A 215 -11.22 9.11 -0.40
CA HIS A 215 -10.00 9.22 -1.20
C HIS A 215 -10.21 10.23 -2.32
N LYS A 216 -9.25 11.12 -2.47
CA LYS A 216 -9.19 12.06 -3.61
C LYS A 216 -7.98 11.69 -4.46
N VAL A 217 -8.20 11.38 -5.73
CA VAL A 217 -7.14 11.14 -6.71
C VAL A 217 -6.37 12.44 -6.91
N PHE A 218 -5.05 12.41 -6.81
CA PHE A 218 -4.23 13.62 -6.86
C PHE A 218 -4.40 14.40 -8.18
N ALA A 219 -4.47 13.69 -9.30
CA ALA A 219 -4.70 14.30 -10.62
C ALA A 219 -6.09 14.94 -10.79
N ASP A 220 -7.06 14.63 -9.91
CA ASP A 220 -8.43 15.18 -9.93
C ASP A 220 -8.57 16.46 -9.07
N LEU A 221 -7.48 16.98 -8.52
CA LEU A 221 -7.48 18.24 -7.78
C LEU A 221 -7.62 19.47 -8.70
N GLY A 222 -7.32 19.31 -9.99
CA GLY A 222 -7.36 20.33 -11.03
C GLY A 222 -6.24 20.19 -12.05
N GLU A 223 -6.35 20.94 -13.17
CA GLU A 223 -5.43 20.82 -14.31
C GLU A 223 -3.96 21.06 -13.92
N SER A 224 -3.68 22.08 -13.11
CA SER A 224 -2.32 22.40 -12.66
C SER A 224 -1.68 21.26 -11.86
N TYR A 225 -2.46 20.56 -11.03
CA TYR A 225 -1.98 19.41 -10.26
C TYR A 225 -1.79 18.19 -11.17
N ALA A 226 -2.71 17.94 -12.10
CA ALA A 226 -2.61 16.87 -13.08
C ALA A 226 -1.33 16.98 -13.93
N GLU A 227 -0.96 18.18 -14.34
CA GLU A 227 0.27 18.46 -15.11
C GLU A 227 1.57 18.25 -14.30
N HIS A 228 1.49 18.24 -12.96
CA HIS A 228 2.64 18.10 -12.05
C HIS A 228 2.62 16.80 -11.23
N CYS A 229 1.85 15.77 -11.67
CA CYS A 229 1.82 14.51 -10.94
C CYS A 229 1.90 13.27 -11.83
N ILE A 230 2.25 12.16 -11.18
CA ILE A 230 2.14 10.78 -11.66
C ILE A 230 1.27 10.05 -10.63
N VAL A 231 0.15 9.46 -11.07
CA VAL A 231 -0.73 8.68 -10.21
C VAL A 231 -0.45 7.19 -10.42
N CYS A 232 -0.05 6.51 -9.36
CA CYS A 232 0.27 5.08 -9.37
C CYS A 232 -0.86 4.28 -8.75
N THR A 233 -1.50 3.41 -9.54
CA THR A 233 -2.62 2.57 -9.10
C THR A 233 -2.40 1.11 -9.46
N ALA A 234 -3.02 0.19 -8.71
CA ALA A 234 -2.95 -1.23 -9.02
C ALA A 234 -4.15 -1.99 -8.41
N PRO A 235 -4.62 -3.08 -9.04
CA PRO A 235 -5.64 -3.95 -8.46
C PRO A 235 -5.10 -4.87 -7.35
N SER A 236 -3.80 -4.84 -7.11
CA SER A 236 -3.05 -5.79 -6.28
C SER A 236 -3.57 -5.88 -4.85
N LYS A 237 -3.87 -4.73 -4.23
CA LYS A 237 -4.40 -4.66 -2.86
C LYS A 237 -5.91 -4.80 -2.86
N THR A 238 -6.58 -4.15 -3.81
CA THR A 238 -8.04 -4.17 -3.93
C THR A 238 -8.60 -5.59 -4.04
N PHE A 239 -7.97 -6.46 -4.82
CA PHE A 239 -8.48 -7.80 -5.15
C PHE A 239 -7.55 -8.94 -4.75
N ASN A 240 -6.55 -8.68 -3.91
CA ASN A 240 -5.60 -9.70 -3.44
C ASN A 240 -4.85 -10.44 -4.56
N ILE A 241 -4.43 -9.73 -5.60
CA ILE A 241 -3.76 -10.28 -6.78
C ILE A 241 -2.34 -9.74 -7.00
N ALA A 242 -1.65 -9.40 -5.92
CA ALA A 242 -0.27 -8.86 -6.01
C ALA A 242 0.69 -9.78 -6.77
N GLY A 243 0.51 -11.09 -6.67
CA GLY A 243 1.31 -12.10 -7.39
C GLY A 243 1.16 -12.06 -8.91
N LEU A 244 0.13 -11.41 -9.46
CA LEU A 244 -0.06 -11.24 -10.90
C LEU A 244 0.75 -10.08 -11.48
N GLN A 245 1.33 -9.24 -10.65
CA GLN A 245 2.28 -8.17 -11.03
C GLN A 245 1.77 -7.28 -12.16
N VAL A 246 0.80 -6.45 -11.85
CA VAL A 246 0.21 -5.46 -12.75
C VAL A 246 -0.08 -4.16 -12.01
N SER A 247 0.26 -3.03 -12.61
CA SER A 247 -0.12 -1.69 -12.14
C SER A 247 -0.39 -0.75 -13.30
N ASN A 248 -1.21 0.25 -13.03
CA ASN A 248 -1.72 1.23 -13.98
C ASN A 248 -1.26 2.62 -13.51
N ILE A 249 -0.37 3.23 -14.29
CA ILE A 249 0.26 4.51 -13.98
C ILE A 249 -0.37 5.54 -14.90
N PHE A 250 -0.99 6.57 -14.33
CA PHE A 250 -1.58 7.64 -15.10
C PHE A 250 -0.69 8.88 -15.05
N ILE A 251 -0.26 9.34 -16.21
CA ILE A 251 0.62 10.50 -16.39
C ILE A 251 -0.03 11.46 -17.38
N PRO A 252 -0.81 12.45 -16.92
CA PRO A 252 -1.50 13.41 -17.80
C PRO A 252 -0.55 14.19 -18.69
N ASN A 253 0.55 14.73 -18.13
CA ASN A 253 1.56 15.49 -18.84
C ASN A 253 2.33 14.62 -19.85
N ASP A 254 2.24 14.97 -21.13
CA ASP A 254 2.83 14.23 -22.24
C ASP A 254 4.37 14.17 -22.18
N SER A 255 5.02 15.25 -21.76
CA SER A 255 6.49 15.29 -21.65
C SER A 255 6.99 14.36 -20.53
N LEU A 256 6.33 14.39 -19.37
CA LEU A 256 6.64 13.50 -18.24
C LEU A 256 6.40 12.04 -18.65
N ARG A 257 5.29 11.77 -19.33
CA ARG A 257 4.95 10.42 -19.77
C ARG A 257 5.98 9.85 -20.73
N ARG A 258 6.46 10.63 -21.71
CA ARG A 258 7.54 10.19 -22.63
C ARG A 258 8.85 9.92 -21.91
N ARG A 259 9.22 10.74 -20.93
CA ARG A 259 10.43 10.52 -20.11
C ARG A 259 10.31 9.24 -19.29
N PHE A 260 9.16 9.00 -18.68
CA PHE A 260 8.88 7.80 -17.89
C PHE A 260 8.93 6.54 -18.75
N ILE A 261 8.25 6.52 -19.90
CA ILE A 261 8.28 5.38 -20.88
C ILE A 261 9.73 5.10 -21.33
N LYS A 262 10.50 6.15 -21.66
CA LYS A 262 11.89 5.99 -22.05
C LYS A 262 12.74 5.30 -21.00
N GLU A 263 12.45 5.54 -19.72
CA GLU A 263 13.18 4.88 -18.64
C GLU A 263 12.76 3.41 -18.46
N ILE A 264 11.49 3.09 -18.66
CA ILE A 264 11.01 1.71 -18.73
C ILE A 264 11.72 0.95 -19.87
N ASP A 265 11.81 1.56 -21.05
CA ASP A 265 12.48 0.97 -22.22
C ASP A 265 13.97 0.71 -21.93
N ARG A 266 14.65 1.65 -21.24
CA ARG A 266 16.05 1.48 -20.79
C ARG A 266 16.23 0.34 -19.81
N ALA A 267 15.21 0.09 -18.95
CA ALA A 267 15.21 -1.05 -18.05
C ALA A 267 14.95 -2.39 -18.77
N GLY A 268 14.65 -2.36 -20.07
CA GLY A 268 14.39 -3.55 -20.90
C GLY A 268 13.04 -4.20 -20.63
N TYR A 269 12.11 -3.48 -19.96
CA TYR A 269 10.77 -3.98 -19.72
C TYR A 269 9.82 -3.54 -20.83
N SER A 270 9.15 -4.50 -21.50
CA SER A 270 8.33 -4.20 -22.68
C SER A 270 6.84 -4.51 -22.51
N GLN A 271 6.50 -5.54 -21.78
CA GLN A 271 5.11 -6.03 -21.72
C GLN A 271 4.76 -6.64 -20.37
N LEU A 272 3.51 -6.44 -19.94
CA LEU A 272 2.93 -7.16 -18.82
C LEU A 272 2.76 -8.65 -19.15
N ASN A 273 2.76 -9.47 -18.09
CA ASN A 273 2.43 -10.88 -18.25
C ASN A 273 0.94 -11.08 -18.56
N THR A 274 0.63 -12.16 -19.27
CA THR A 274 -0.74 -12.50 -19.70
C THR A 274 -1.74 -12.52 -18.55
N MET A 275 -1.38 -13.18 -17.43
CA MET A 275 -2.30 -13.33 -16.30
C MET A 275 -2.51 -12.00 -15.55
N GLY A 276 -1.51 -11.10 -15.57
CA GLY A 276 -1.63 -9.74 -15.04
C GLY A 276 -2.66 -8.93 -15.83
N ILE A 277 -2.61 -8.95 -17.16
CA ILE A 277 -3.58 -8.24 -18.02
C ILE A 277 -4.99 -8.79 -17.78
N VAL A 278 -5.19 -10.09 -17.91
CA VAL A 278 -6.48 -10.75 -17.76
C VAL A 278 -7.03 -10.58 -16.32
N GLY A 279 -6.16 -10.70 -15.33
CA GLY A 279 -6.53 -10.54 -13.92
C GLY A 279 -6.93 -9.10 -13.58
N CYS A 280 -6.20 -8.11 -14.10
CA CYS A 280 -6.52 -6.70 -13.89
C CYS A 280 -7.87 -6.32 -14.51
N GLU A 281 -8.06 -6.64 -15.80
CA GLU A 281 -9.31 -6.38 -16.51
C GLU A 281 -10.50 -7.08 -15.84
N GLY A 282 -10.35 -8.38 -15.55
CA GLY A 282 -11.37 -9.17 -14.87
C GLY A 282 -11.71 -8.61 -13.50
N ALA A 283 -10.72 -8.26 -12.69
CA ALA A 283 -10.90 -7.75 -11.35
C ALA A 283 -11.75 -6.47 -11.32
N TYR A 284 -11.41 -5.48 -12.13
CA TYR A 284 -12.17 -4.24 -12.22
C TYR A 284 -13.55 -4.41 -12.88
N LYS A 285 -13.72 -5.44 -13.72
CA LYS A 285 -15.00 -5.74 -14.38
C LYS A 285 -16.03 -6.37 -13.46
N VAL A 286 -15.60 -7.31 -12.61
CA VAL A 286 -16.54 -8.13 -11.82
C VAL A 286 -16.37 -7.98 -10.30
N GLY A 287 -15.31 -7.38 -9.81
CA GLY A 287 -14.93 -7.43 -8.40
C GLY A 287 -15.65 -6.46 -7.45
N ALA A 288 -16.47 -5.54 -7.97
CA ALA A 288 -17.09 -4.51 -7.14
C ALA A 288 -17.96 -5.06 -6.00
N PRO A 289 -18.88 -6.03 -6.20
CA PRO A 289 -19.71 -6.57 -5.12
C PRO A 289 -18.88 -7.29 -4.03
N TRP A 290 -17.83 -8.02 -4.46
CA TRP A 290 -16.92 -8.70 -3.53
C TRP A 290 -16.15 -7.69 -2.67
N LEU A 291 -15.64 -6.62 -3.27
CA LEU A 291 -14.92 -5.57 -2.55
C LEU A 291 -15.82 -4.88 -1.52
N ASP A 292 -17.06 -4.58 -1.87
CA ASP A 292 -17.98 -3.89 -0.98
C ASP A 292 -18.27 -4.74 0.28
N GLU A 293 -18.54 -6.03 0.14
CA GLU A 293 -18.70 -6.94 1.28
C GLU A 293 -17.38 -7.14 2.06
N LEU A 294 -16.25 -7.24 1.37
CA LEU A 294 -14.94 -7.35 2.00
C LEU A 294 -14.62 -6.13 2.87
N LYS A 295 -14.93 -4.93 2.39
CA LYS A 295 -14.70 -3.69 3.16
C LYS A 295 -15.48 -3.69 4.47
N GLU A 296 -16.73 -4.11 4.47
CA GLU A 296 -17.53 -4.27 5.70
C GLU A 296 -16.88 -5.27 6.66
N TYR A 297 -16.43 -6.40 6.15
CA TYR A 297 -15.77 -7.43 6.96
C TYR A 297 -14.48 -6.93 7.60
N ILE A 298 -13.63 -6.27 6.82
CA ILE A 298 -12.36 -5.70 7.32
C ILE A 298 -12.63 -4.58 8.34
N GLN A 299 -13.63 -3.74 8.12
CA GLN A 299 -14.00 -2.69 9.06
C GLN A 299 -14.40 -3.26 10.43
N HIS A 300 -15.10 -4.39 10.45
CA HIS A 300 -15.38 -5.12 11.69
C HIS A 300 -14.10 -5.71 12.33
N ASN A 301 -13.13 -6.15 11.53
CA ASN A 301 -11.83 -6.61 12.05
C ASN A 301 -11.03 -5.48 12.67
N ILE A 302 -11.03 -4.30 12.05
CA ILE A 302 -10.39 -3.08 12.59
C ILE A 302 -11.00 -2.74 13.95
N GLN A 303 -12.34 -2.64 14.02
CA GLN A 303 -13.02 -2.33 15.28
C GLN A 303 -12.73 -3.36 16.36
N PHE A 304 -12.82 -4.64 16.00
CA PHE A 304 -12.50 -5.73 16.93
C PHE A 304 -11.07 -5.63 17.47
N THR A 305 -10.09 -5.33 16.62
CA THR A 305 -8.70 -5.18 17.04
C THR A 305 -8.53 -4.01 18.02
N ILE A 306 -9.15 -2.86 17.74
CA ILE A 306 -9.12 -1.69 18.62
C ILE A 306 -9.70 -2.06 20.01
N ASP A 307 -10.89 -2.65 20.03
CA ASP A 307 -11.59 -2.99 21.27
C ASP A 307 -10.82 -4.05 22.09
N TYR A 308 -10.26 -5.05 21.37
CA TYR A 308 -9.49 -6.12 21.99
C TYR A 308 -8.20 -5.60 22.63
N VAL A 309 -7.44 -4.81 21.89
CA VAL A 309 -6.17 -4.22 22.36
C VAL A 309 -6.43 -3.29 23.56
N ALA A 310 -7.40 -2.39 23.45
CA ALA A 310 -7.75 -1.47 24.54
C ALA A 310 -8.19 -2.20 25.82
N LYS A 311 -8.90 -3.31 25.68
CA LYS A 311 -9.41 -4.08 26.81
C LYS A 311 -8.34 -4.94 27.50
N TYR A 312 -7.50 -5.59 26.73
CA TYR A 312 -6.63 -6.66 27.22
C TYR A 312 -5.13 -6.30 27.23
N MET A 313 -4.71 -5.29 26.47
CA MET A 313 -3.32 -4.84 26.36
C MET A 313 -3.22 -3.31 26.45
N PRO A 314 -3.65 -2.69 27.55
CA PRO A 314 -3.85 -1.24 27.68
C PRO A 314 -2.58 -0.39 27.51
N LYS A 315 -1.38 -0.98 27.52
CA LYS A 315 -0.13 -0.27 27.20
C LYS A 315 0.18 -0.25 25.69
N ILE A 316 -0.70 -0.79 24.87
CA ILE A 316 -0.63 -0.74 23.41
C ILE A 316 -1.80 0.10 22.92
N LEU A 317 -1.54 1.14 22.13
CA LEU A 317 -2.59 1.95 21.53
C LEU A 317 -2.75 1.60 20.05
N ALA A 318 -3.93 1.12 19.67
CA ALA A 318 -4.27 0.88 18.27
C ALA A 318 -4.83 2.16 17.66
N TYR A 319 -4.08 2.77 16.73
CA TYR A 319 -4.60 3.90 15.95
C TYR A 319 -5.71 3.42 15.02
N ARG A 320 -6.85 4.14 15.01
CA ARG A 320 -7.91 3.88 14.05
C ARG A 320 -7.47 4.35 12.67
N PRO A 321 -7.33 3.47 11.68
CA PRO A 321 -6.97 3.90 10.34
C PRO A 321 -8.15 4.62 9.67
N GLU A 322 -7.87 5.70 8.94
CA GLU A 322 -8.81 6.35 8.02
C GLU A 322 -8.90 5.58 6.68
N GLY A 323 -7.83 4.85 6.35
CA GLY A 323 -7.74 3.97 5.18
C GLY A 323 -6.75 2.83 5.41
N THR A 324 -6.64 1.94 4.44
CA THR A 324 -5.88 0.67 4.46
C THR A 324 -6.47 -0.38 5.41
N TYR A 325 -6.00 -1.61 5.32
CA TYR A 325 -6.29 -2.71 6.25
C TYR A 325 -5.07 -3.06 7.11
N LEU A 326 -4.14 -2.11 7.21
CA LEU A 326 -2.91 -2.22 7.99
C LEU A 326 -3.05 -1.29 9.19
N MET A 327 -2.99 -1.85 10.40
CA MET A 327 -3.17 -1.07 11.61
C MET A 327 -1.81 -0.76 12.25
N TRP A 328 -1.65 0.47 12.68
CA TRP A 328 -0.47 1.00 13.34
C TRP A 328 -0.68 1.00 14.85
N LEU A 329 0.16 0.28 15.56
CA LEU A 329 0.03 0.02 17.00
C LEU A 329 1.18 0.70 17.74
N ASP A 330 0.87 1.69 18.56
CA ASP A 330 1.84 2.36 19.41
C ASP A 330 2.13 1.50 20.65
N CYS A 331 3.36 1.04 20.74
CA CYS A 331 3.90 0.22 21.81
C CYS A 331 4.85 0.99 22.74
N SER A 332 4.91 2.32 22.65
CA SER A 332 5.83 3.19 23.41
C SER A 332 5.72 3.05 24.92
N GLN A 333 4.56 2.63 25.45
CA GLN A 333 4.37 2.41 26.89
C GLN A 333 4.88 1.04 27.38
N LEU A 334 5.32 0.16 26.49
CA LEU A 334 5.96 -1.09 26.87
C LEU A 334 7.40 -0.81 27.29
N PRO A 335 7.87 -1.36 28.44
CA PRO A 335 9.23 -1.15 28.91
C PRO A 335 10.23 -2.07 28.18
N LEU A 336 10.22 -2.04 26.84
CA LEU A 336 11.02 -2.85 25.93
C LEU A 336 11.64 -1.96 24.87
N SER A 337 12.90 -2.18 24.55
CA SER A 337 13.50 -1.62 23.34
C SER A 337 12.83 -2.21 22.08
N PRO A 338 12.93 -1.56 20.91
CA PRO A 338 12.35 -2.08 19.66
C PRO A 338 12.80 -3.52 19.36
N LYS A 339 14.07 -3.85 19.60
CA LYS A 339 14.61 -5.19 19.39
C LYS A 339 14.02 -6.21 20.37
N GLU A 340 13.97 -5.88 21.67
CA GLU A 340 13.38 -6.78 22.68
C GLU A 340 11.90 -7.01 22.43
N ARG A 341 11.19 -6.00 21.92
CA ARG A 341 9.79 -6.11 21.55
C ARG A 341 9.59 -7.04 20.36
N ASP A 342 10.35 -6.88 19.27
CA ASP A 342 10.32 -7.79 18.12
C ASP A 342 10.62 -9.25 18.54
N GLU A 343 11.68 -9.46 19.33
CA GLU A 343 12.03 -10.77 19.84
C GLU A 343 10.93 -11.38 20.71
N TRP A 344 10.31 -10.59 21.58
CA TRP A 344 9.20 -11.02 22.44
C TRP A 344 7.94 -11.38 21.62
N ILE A 345 7.53 -10.53 20.69
CA ILE A 345 6.37 -10.80 19.85
C ILE A 345 6.57 -12.10 19.05
N ILE A 346 7.75 -12.29 18.49
CA ILE A 346 8.08 -13.48 17.68
C ILE A 346 8.17 -14.74 18.52
N ASN A 347 8.90 -14.69 19.66
CA ASN A 347 9.23 -15.91 20.39
C ASN A 347 8.16 -16.31 21.40
N ASP A 348 7.51 -15.34 22.04
CA ASP A 348 6.54 -15.60 23.12
C ASP A 348 5.09 -15.54 22.59
N ALA A 349 4.73 -14.51 21.80
CA ALA A 349 3.41 -14.43 21.20
C ALA A 349 3.28 -15.26 19.92
N LYS A 350 4.37 -15.73 19.33
CA LYS A 350 4.38 -16.48 18.05
C LYS A 350 3.75 -15.73 16.90
N LEU A 351 3.90 -14.41 16.88
CA LEU A 351 3.40 -13.57 15.82
C LEU A 351 4.54 -13.00 14.98
N TRP A 352 4.31 -12.85 13.70
CA TRP A 352 5.19 -12.14 12.81
C TRP A 352 4.48 -10.89 12.28
N LEU A 353 4.79 -9.75 12.89
CA LEU A 353 4.32 -8.42 12.50
C LEU A 353 5.40 -7.72 11.66
N ASP A 354 5.11 -6.56 11.09
CA ASP A 354 6.14 -5.64 10.61
C ASP A 354 6.54 -4.70 11.75
N THR A 355 7.81 -4.79 12.17
CA THR A 355 8.35 -3.86 13.17
C THR A 355 8.42 -2.45 12.62
N GLY A 356 8.02 -1.48 13.43
CA GLY A 356 7.85 -0.10 12.99
C GLY A 356 9.15 0.57 12.53
N SER A 357 10.32 0.14 13.02
CA SER A 357 11.62 0.64 12.58
C SER A 357 11.89 0.45 11.08
N MET A 358 11.21 -0.49 10.42
CA MET A 358 11.29 -0.68 8.97
C MET A 358 10.73 0.50 8.18
N PHE A 359 9.84 1.29 8.80
CA PHE A 359 9.15 2.40 8.14
C PHE A 359 9.84 3.75 8.31
N GLY A 360 10.97 3.78 9.01
CA GLY A 360 11.77 4.97 9.30
C GLY A 360 11.99 5.20 10.79
N VAL A 361 12.76 6.22 11.13
CA VAL A 361 13.23 6.49 12.50
C VAL A 361 12.07 6.74 13.49
N ASP A 362 10.99 7.38 13.06
CA ASP A 362 9.84 7.68 13.92
C ASP A 362 8.87 6.50 14.08
N GLY A 363 9.20 5.35 13.49
CA GLY A 363 8.44 4.11 13.62
C GLY A 363 8.92 3.19 14.75
N GLU A 364 10.03 3.48 15.40
CA GLU A 364 10.70 2.55 16.33
C GLU A 364 9.81 2.04 17.48
N ASP A 365 8.86 2.85 17.94
CA ASP A 365 7.94 2.50 19.02
C ASP A 365 6.68 1.75 18.56
N PHE A 366 6.61 1.41 17.28
CA PHE A 366 5.38 0.88 16.68
C PHE A 366 5.54 -0.54 16.15
N GLU A 367 4.37 -1.19 15.98
CA GLU A 367 4.20 -2.42 15.22
C GLU A 367 3.07 -2.25 14.21
N ARG A 368 3.20 -2.86 13.01
CA ARG A 368 2.13 -2.86 12.03
C ARG A 368 1.52 -4.25 11.90
N ILE A 369 0.20 -4.36 12.07
CA ILE A 369 -0.56 -5.59 11.88
C ILE A 369 -1.48 -5.51 10.66
N ASN A 370 -1.50 -6.57 9.85
CA ASN A 370 -2.45 -6.75 8.75
C ASN A 370 -3.71 -7.47 9.27
N VAL A 371 -4.86 -6.81 9.23
CA VAL A 371 -6.14 -7.37 9.73
C VAL A 371 -7.05 -7.90 8.61
N ALA A 372 -6.55 -7.96 7.36
CA ALA A 372 -7.27 -8.54 6.22
C ALA A 372 -7.13 -10.07 6.19
N CYS A 373 -7.71 -10.72 7.19
CA CYS A 373 -7.74 -12.16 7.36
C CYS A 373 -9.09 -12.60 7.98
N PRO A 374 -9.46 -13.91 7.92
CA PRO A 374 -10.63 -14.43 8.60
C PRO A 374 -10.63 -14.08 10.10
N ARG A 375 -11.78 -13.68 10.64
CA ARG A 375 -11.95 -13.25 12.04
C ARG A 375 -11.30 -14.24 13.02
N LYS A 376 -11.50 -15.53 12.84
CA LYS A 376 -10.94 -16.55 13.72
C LYS A 376 -9.41 -16.52 13.76
N VAL A 377 -8.76 -16.28 12.63
CA VAL A 377 -7.29 -16.16 12.55
C VAL A 377 -6.82 -14.92 13.32
N LEU A 378 -7.53 -13.79 13.17
CA LEU A 378 -7.24 -12.56 13.90
C LEU A 378 -7.42 -12.74 15.41
N GLU A 379 -8.49 -13.41 15.84
CA GLU A 379 -8.76 -13.75 17.25
C GLU A 379 -7.64 -14.63 17.83
N GLU A 380 -7.23 -15.68 17.13
CA GLU A 380 -6.12 -16.55 17.53
C GLU A 380 -4.80 -15.76 17.72
N GLY A 381 -4.49 -14.86 16.79
CA GLY A 381 -3.31 -14.02 16.88
C GLY A 381 -3.34 -13.05 18.06
N LEU A 382 -4.42 -12.29 18.20
CA LEU A 382 -4.56 -11.34 19.31
C LEU A 382 -4.61 -12.04 20.68
N GLU A 383 -5.21 -13.22 20.76
CA GLU A 383 -5.24 -14.03 21.99
C GLU A 383 -3.84 -14.57 22.36
N ALA A 384 -3.03 -14.97 21.35
CA ALA A 384 -1.66 -15.37 21.59
C ALA A 384 -0.82 -14.18 22.08
N TRP A 385 -1.04 -12.99 21.53
CA TRP A 385 -0.35 -11.78 22.00
C TRP A 385 -0.79 -11.38 23.42
N ARG A 386 -2.08 -11.44 23.73
CA ARG A 386 -2.60 -11.20 25.07
C ARG A 386 -1.94 -12.11 26.11
N ARG A 387 -1.87 -13.42 25.83
CA ARG A 387 -1.21 -14.38 26.75
C ARG A 387 0.27 -14.04 27.01
N ALA A 388 0.98 -13.68 25.97
CA ALA A 388 2.38 -13.25 26.09
C ALA A 388 2.51 -11.93 26.87
N TYR A 389 1.56 -11.00 26.67
CA TYR A 389 1.49 -9.72 27.37
C TYR A 389 1.27 -9.92 28.88
N GLU A 390 0.29 -10.73 29.28
CA GLU A 390 0.00 -11.07 30.66
C GLU A 390 1.16 -11.84 31.33
N ALA A 391 1.77 -12.79 30.62
CA ALA A 391 2.90 -13.57 31.13
C ALA A 391 4.15 -12.69 31.39
N LYS A 392 4.29 -11.59 30.64
CA LYS A 392 5.37 -10.60 30.83
C LYS A 392 5.08 -9.63 31.98
N GLY A 393 3.82 -9.60 32.49
CA GLY A 393 3.40 -8.73 33.60
C GLY A 393 3.15 -7.27 33.19
N PHE A 394 2.75 -7.06 31.95
CA PHE A 394 2.48 -5.72 31.40
C PHE A 394 1.12 -5.13 31.80
#